data_04d7fa42dd43284308ff6640cfcec24a
#
_entry.id   04d7fa42dd43284308ff6640cfcec24a
#
_cell.length_a   1.000
_cell.length_b   1.000
_cell.length_c   1.000
_cell.angle_alpha   90.00
_cell.angle_beta   90.00
_cell.angle_gamma   90.00
#
_symmetry.space_group_name_H-M   'P 1'
#
loop_
_entity.id
_entity.type
_entity.pdbx_description
1 polymer ?
#
loop_
_entity_poly.entity_id
_entity_poly.type
_entity_poly.pdbx_seq_one_letter_code
_entity_poly.pdbx_strand_id
1 'polypeptide(L)' 'MEFKYDKLKGRIKEKYGTQENFAKAIGKTQTTTSFKINGKRLWNQDEIVKAIEVLGLSKDDIVEYFFNY' A
#
# COMPACT_ATOMS: atom_id res chain seq x y z
N MET A 1 18.09 2.12 4.42
CA MET A 1 16.98 3.00 4.90
C MET A 1 15.66 2.30 4.62
N GLU A 2 14.84 2.15 5.65
CA GLU A 2 13.55 1.49 5.51
C GLU A 2 12.42 2.51 5.50
N PHE A 3 11.49 2.33 4.57
CA PHE A 3 10.26 3.11 4.58
C PHE A 3 9.32 2.56 5.64
N LYS A 4 8.60 3.44 6.30
CA LYS A 4 7.57 3.05 7.26
C LYS A 4 6.21 3.16 6.57
N TYR A 5 5.43 2.10 6.67
CA TYR A 5 4.13 2.04 6.02
C TYR A 5 2.98 1.94 7.03
N ASP A 6 3.17 2.50 8.22
CA ASP A 6 2.15 2.39 9.28
C ASP A 6 0.83 3.03 8.88
N LYS A 7 0.87 4.18 8.23
CA LYS A 7 -0.35 4.84 7.75
C LYS A 7 -1.01 4.04 6.64
N LEU A 8 -0.21 3.48 5.74
CA LEU A 8 -0.72 2.64 4.67
C LEU A 8 -1.41 1.39 5.25
N LYS A 9 -0.78 0.75 6.22
CA LYS A 9 -1.37 -0.42 6.89
C LYS A 9 -2.70 -0.08 7.55
N GLY A 10 -2.76 1.06 8.24
CA GLY A 10 -3.99 1.52 8.87
C GLY A 10 -5.10 1.77 7.87
N ARG A 11 -4.78 2.39 6.75
CA ARG A 11 -5.78 2.66 5.71
C ARG A 11 -6.28 1.38 5.06
N ILE A 12 -5.38 0.43 4.82
CA ILE A 12 -5.76 -0.87 4.26
C ILE A 12 -6.72 -1.59 5.19
N LYS A 13 -6.40 -1.62 6.48
CA LYS A 13 -7.25 -2.25 7.48
C LYS A 13 -8.62 -1.58 7.55
N GLU A 14 -8.63 -0.26 7.53
CA GLU A 14 -9.87 0.53 7.61
C GLU A 14 -10.78 0.25 6.42
N LYS A 15 -10.23 0.20 5.21
CA LYS A 15 -11.03 0.08 4.01
C LYS A 15 -11.29 -1.36 3.57
N TYR A 16 -10.31 -2.24 3.73
CA TYR A 16 -10.38 -3.62 3.23
C TYR A 16 -10.42 -4.69 4.32
N GLY A 17 -10.08 -4.33 5.54
CA GLY A 17 -10.08 -5.25 6.66
C GLY A 17 -8.85 -6.16 6.72
N THR A 18 -8.41 -6.69 5.59
CA THR A 18 -7.24 -7.58 5.51
C THR A 18 -6.35 -7.21 4.35
N GLN A 19 -5.07 -7.62 4.44
CA GLN A 19 -4.14 -7.44 3.35
C GLN A 19 -4.52 -8.27 2.13
N GLU A 20 -5.12 -9.44 2.36
CA GLU A 20 -5.58 -10.30 1.27
C GLU A 20 -6.61 -9.60 0.41
N ASN A 21 -7.59 -8.96 1.03
CA ASN A 21 -8.61 -8.23 0.29
C ASN A 21 -8.02 -7.06 -0.49
N PHE A 22 -7.08 -6.35 0.12
CA PHE A 22 -6.37 -5.27 -0.56
C PHE A 22 -5.56 -5.79 -1.73
N ALA A 23 -4.85 -6.91 -1.56
CA ALA A 23 -4.07 -7.52 -2.63
C ALA A 23 -4.95 -7.84 -3.84
N LYS A 24 -6.13 -8.39 -3.60
CA LYS A 24 -7.07 -8.66 -4.68
C LYS A 24 -7.49 -7.39 -5.40
N ALA A 25 -7.70 -6.30 -4.65
CA ALA A 25 -8.11 -5.03 -5.23
C ALA A 25 -7.06 -4.44 -6.16
N ILE A 26 -5.77 -4.64 -5.86
CA ILE A 26 -4.69 -4.13 -6.71
C ILE A 26 -4.19 -5.18 -7.72
N GLY A 27 -4.82 -6.36 -7.75
CA GLY A 27 -4.48 -7.41 -8.72
C GLY A 27 -3.16 -8.12 -8.45
N LYS A 28 -2.75 -8.22 -7.18
CA LYS A 28 -1.52 -8.87 -6.77
C LYS A 28 -1.80 -10.00 -5.78
N THR A 29 -0.79 -10.85 -5.56
CA THR A 29 -0.92 -11.90 -4.56
C THR A 29 -0.73 -11.32 -3.16
N GLN A 30 -1.26 -12.01 -2.16
CA GLN A 30 -1.09 -11.61 -0.77
C GLN A 30 0.38 -11.59 -0.38
N THR A 31 1.15 -12.59 -0.80
CA THR A 31 2.57 -12.69 -0.47
C THR A 31 3.35 -11.49 -0.99
N THR A 32 3.18 -11.15 -2.26
CA THR A 32 3.86 -10.01 -2.87
C THR A 32 3.45 -8.71 -2.17
N THR A 33 2.16 -8.53 -1.91
CA THR A 33 1.64 -7.34 -1.25
C THR A 33 2.20 -7.22 0.16
N SER A 34 2.27 -8.33 0.90
CA SER A 34 2.82 -8.33 2.26
C SER A 34 4.28 -7.89 2.28
N PHE A 35 5.11 -8.35 1.34
CA PHE A 35 6.51 -7.91 1.26
C PHE A 35 6.60 -6.41 1.05
N LYS A 36 5.76 -5.85 0.20
CA LYS A 36 5.77 -4.41 -0.08
C LYS A 36 5.28 -3.59 1.11
N ILE A 37 4.22 -4.04 1.76
CA ILE A 37 3.67 -3.36 2.94
C ILE A 37 4.65 -3.39 4.10
N ASN A 38 5.47 -4.43 4.19
CA ASN A 38 6.46 -4.56 5.26
C ASN A 38 7.83 -3.98 4.90
N GLY A 39 7.94 -3.30 3.76
CA GLY A 39 9.17 -2.63 3.37
C GLY A 39 10.25 -3.54 2.83
N LYS A 40 9.93 -4.80 2.55
CA LYS A 40 10.90 -5.76 2.04
C LYS A 40 11.07 -5.69 0.52
N ARG A 41 10.11 -5.11 -0.17
CA ARG A 41 10.17 -4.84 -1.61
C ARG A 41 9.64 -3.45 -1.86
N LEU A 42 10.20 -2.78 -2.85
CA LEU A 42 9.75 -1.45 -3.22
C LEU A 42 8.45 -1.53 -4.02
N TRP A 43 7.62 -0.52 -3.82
CA TRP A 43 6.45 -0.33 -4.66
C TRP A 43 6.89 0.24 -6.01
N ASN A 44 6.33 -0.27 -7.09
CA ASN A 44 6.55 0.37 -8.38
C ASN A 44 5.47 1.44 -8.62
N GLN A 45 5.68 2.26 -9.64
CA GLN A 45 4.80 3.39 -9.91
C GLN A 45 3.36 2.95 -10.18
N ASP A 46 3.17 1.92 -10.98
CA ASP A 46 1.83 1.42 -11.32
C ASP A 46 1.09 0.92 -10.08
N GLU A 47 1.82 0.26 -9.18
CA GLU A 47 1.24 -0.25 -7.95
C GLU A 47 0.81 0.87 -7.02
N ILE A 48 1.62 1.92 -6.92
CA ILE A 48 1.30 3.09 -6.10
C ILE A 48 0.03 3.76 -6.63
N VAL A 49 -0.05 3.97 -7.92
CA VAL A 49 -1.22 4.59 -8.55
C VAL A 49 -2.47 3.75 -8.27
N LYS A 50 -2.37 2.45 -8.45
CA LYS A 50 -3.50 1.56 -8.22
C LYS A 50 -3.92 1.55 -6.75
N ALA A 51 -2.96 1.52 -5.84
CA ALA A 51 -3.24 1.54 -4.41
C ALA A 51 -3.96 2.83 -4.00
N ILE A 52 -3.49 3.97 -4.49
CA ILE A 52 -4.12 5.26 -4.20
C ILE A 52 -5.56 5.26 -4.68
N GLU A 53 -5.79 4.76 -5.89
CA GLU A 53 -7.11 4.70 -6.48
C GLU A 53 -8.07 3.84 -5.64
N VAL A 54 -7.65 2.62 -5.29
CA VAL A 54 -8.53 1.71 -4.54
C VAL A 54 -8.68 2.08 -3.08
N LEU A 55 -7.74 2.82 -2.50
CA LEU A 55 -7.82 3.29 -1.12
C LEU A 55 -8.54 4.64 -1.01
N GLY A 56 -8.87 5.27 -2.12
CA GLY A 56 -9.54 6.57 -2.10
C GLY A 56 -8.64 7.70 -1.62
N LEU A 57 -7.34 7.60 -1.88
CA LEU A 57 -6.38 8.63 -1.51
C LEU A 57 -6.17 9.60 -2.66
N SER A 58 -5.61 10.78 -2.37
CA SER A 58 -5.25 11.74 -3.38
C SER A 58 -3.77 11.65 -3.73
N LYS A 59 -3.37 12.31 -4.80
CA LYS A 59 -1.95 12.41 -5.17
C LYS A 59 -1.12 13.03 -4.06
N ASP A 60 -1.71 13.95 -3.30
CA ASP A 60 -1.01 14.62 -2.21
C ASP A 60 -0.68 13.68 -1.06
N ASP A 61 -1.35 12.54 -0.99
CA ASP A 61 -1.12 11.55 0.05
C ASP A 61 0.05 10.61 -0.25
N ILE A 62 0.58 10.63 -1.47
CA ILE A 62 1.63 9.68 -1.88
C ILE A 62 2.83 9.73 -0.97
N VAL A 63 3.36 10.92 -0.67
CA VAL A 63 4.55 11.07 0.16
C VAL A 63 4.30 10.50 1.55
N GLU A 64 3.17 10.84 2.14
CA GLU A 64 2.83 10.43 3.50
C GLU A 64 2.65 8.93 3.62
N TYR A 65 2.02 8.30 2.64
CA TYR A 65 1.69 6.87 2.72
C TYR A 65 2.79 5.97 2.18
N PHE A 66 3.55 6.41 1.19
CA PHE A 66 4.52 5.54 0.50
C PHE A 66 5.98 5.94 0.68
N PHE A 67 6.26 7.15 1.13
CA PHE A 67 7.63 7.65 1.27
C PHE A 67 7.92 8.20 2.67
N ASN A 68 7.26 7.64 3.67
CA ASN A 68 7.49 8.01 5.06
C ASN A 68 8.64 7.17 5.62
N TYR A 69 9.67 7.83 6.13
CA TYR A 69 10.84 7.19 6.71
C TYR A 69 10.68 6.96 8.21
#